data_81bb0e4e464e1745af892884d0cd4501
#
_entry.id   81bb0e4e464e1745af892884d0cd4501
#
_cell.length_a   1.000
_cell.length_b   1.000
_cell.length_c   1.000
_cell.angle_alpha   90.00
_cell.angle_beta   90.00
_cell.angle_gamma   90.00
#
_symmetry.space_group_name_H-M   'P 1'
#
loop_
_entity.id
_entity.type
_entity.pdbx_description
1 polymer ?
#
loop_
_entity_poly.entity_id
_entity_poly.type
_entity_poly.pdbx_seq_one_letter_code
_entity_poly.pdbx_strand_id
1 'polypeptide(L)'
;MSATTYLELSEADGGAHKFYEVRVDDTEVTITYGRIGEQGQVRSATFADHAKALKAAEKKIGEKVRKGYAPAVKGMRQRRSVSRRQIVSTRSTATQAPVLWRFASGAPAFGIFIGEDRAWVGNEDGDVYTLTHDGQVTGRFGLPDAVKCIVADDFWIYAGCDDGQVYDLGAKVPRVAYEIAEDVDIYWLDIHDGVLGVSDRQGRVTVVDHEDEFQWSVPASGDSAWMVRCAPEGVFHGHSRGVTHYTGRGHRAWHADTVGSVLFGWQERDAVFAGTSRGRVHRFAKSDGRMTGDYRCDAAVFSCATSPDGEFVFAGDNQSSVYCFAADGTRLWKLATGCGSAFSMQYRDERLYLVTTDGSLACLDASPAAVRAAEQGQLPQRQDIKAGAIARVEATAEVEVVSHAAPGEGVVVECVQEGGRIRVHVVSDGYDRSWGVQFPKNIRVPGARYLVTEVVTSAGGSFYRTRGEIKRLR
;
A
#
# COMPACT_ATOMS: atom_id res chain seq x y z
N MET A 1 -22.46 13.20 35.96
CA MET A 1 -22.16 12.34 34.76
C MET A 1 -21.28 13.14 33.86
N SER A 2 -20.16 12.59 33.41
CA SER A 2 -19.31 13.29 32.43
C SER A 2 -19.86 13.03 31.02
N ALA A 3 -20.09 14.09 30.25
CA ALA A 3 -20.48 14.03 28.85
C ALA A 3 -19.28 14.41 27.98
N THR A 4 -18.94 13.59 26.99
CA THR A 4 -17.85 13.87 26.04
C THR A 4 -18.40 13.93 24.63
N THR A 5 -18.07 14.98 23.89
CA THR A 5 -18.36 15.11 22.47
C THR A 5 -17.03 15.24 21.72
N TYR A 6 -16.81 14.38 20.73
CA TYR A 6 -15.63 14.37 19.89
C TYR A 6 -16.01 14.72 18.45
N LEU A 7 -15.30 15.66 17.87
CA LEU A 7 -15.54 16.17 16.52
C LEU A 7 -14.24 16.12 15.71
N GLU A 8 -14.34 15.82 14.41
CA GLU A 8 -13.22 15.86 13.47
C GLU A 8 -13.52 16.79 12.30
N LEU A 9 -12.46 17.44 11.81
CA LEU A 9 -12.45 18.17 10.55
C LEU A 9 -11.42 17.51 9.65
N SER A 10 -11.88 16.94 8.55
CA SER A 10 -11.04 16.38 7.50
C SER A 10 -11.37 17.03 6.18
N GLU A 11 -10.45 17.81 5.63
CA GLU A 11 -10.62 18.47 4.33
C GLU A 11 -10.14 17.53 3.22
N ALA A 12 -10.99 17.35 2.18
CA ALA A 12 -10.75 16.40 1.09
C ALA A 12 -9.52 16.72 0.21
N ASP A 13 -9.02 17.96 0.28
CA ASP A 13 -8.00 18.49 -0.63
C ASP A 13 -6.59 18.61 0.01
N GLY A 14 -6.25 17.76 0.99
CA GLY A 14 -4.95 17.84 1.68
C GLY A 14 -4.87 18.96 2.72
N GLY A 15 -6.02 19.47 3.14
CA GLY A 15 -6.18 20.42 4.23
C GLY A 15 -6.02 19.78 5.61
N ALA A 16 -6.22 20.57 6.65
CA ALA A 16 -5.94 20.19 8.02
C ALA A 16 -6.87 19.07 8.53
N HIS A 17 -6.29 17.98 9.01
CA HIS A 17 -6.97 16.96 9.82
C HIS A 17 -6.88 17.37 11.28
N LYS A 18 -7.99 17.83 11.85
CA LYS A 18 -8.03 18.36 13.22
C LYS A 18 -9.15 17.70 14.01
N PHE A 19 -8.87 17.45 15.28
CA PHE A 19 -9.88 17.04 16.24
C PHE A 19 -10.23 18.16 17.23
N TYR A 20 -11.42 18.05 17.79
CA TYR A 20 -11.92 18.92 18.84
C TYR A 20 -12.81 18.12 19.78
N GLU A 21 -12.30 17.86 21.00
CA GLU A 21 -12.99 17.11 22.04
C GLU A 21 -13.46 18.08 23.12
N VAL A 22 -14.73 18.00 23.49
CA VAL A 22 -15.32 18.77 24.58
C VAL A 22 -15.81 17.79 25.63
N ARG A 23 -15.26 17.86 26.83
CA ARG A 23 -15.68 17.08 28.00
C ARG A 23 -16.28 18.01 29.03
N VAL A 24 -17.46 17.67 29.52
CA VAL A 24 -18.14 18.36 30.63
C VAL A 24 -18.12 17.43 31.82
N ASP A 25 -17.52 17.90 32.92
CA ASP A 25 -17.47 17.16 34.18
C ASP A 25 -17.96 18.11 35.32
N ASP A 26 -19.23 17.94 35.68
CA ASP A 26 -19.98 18.82 36.56
C ASP A 26 -19.96 20.28 36.11
N THR A 27 -19.21 21.13 36.77
CA THR A 27 -19.06 22.56 36.43
C THR A 27 -17.85 22.87 35.55
N GLU A 28 -17.00 21.89 35.30
CA GLU A 28 -15.80 22.05 34.48
C GLU A 28 -16.03 21.65 33.05
N VAL A 29 -15.61 22.48 32.08
CA VAL A 29 -15.55 22.18 30.67
C VAL A 29 -14.09 22.10 30.24
N THR A 30 -13.66 20.92 29.84
CA THR A 30 -12.32 20.69 29.28
C THR A 30 -12.43 20.54 27.75
N ILE A 31 -11.61 21.29 27.03
CA ILE A 31 -11.52 21.26 25.58
C ILE A 31 -10.12 20.79 25.18
N THR A 32 -10.04 19.69 24.45
CA THR A 32 -8.80 19.19 23.86
C THR A 32 -8.88 19.34 22.33
N TYR A 33 -7.89 19.95 21.71
CA TYR A 33 -7.89 20.17 20.26
C TYR A 33 -6.48 20.11 19.70
N GLY A 34 -6.34 19.63 18.48
CA GLY A 34 -5.06 19.46 17.81
C GLY A 34 -5.22 18.79 16.46
N ARG A 35 -4.14 18.21 15.98
CA ARG A 35 -4.19 17.28 14.83
C ARG A 35 -4.66 15.92 15.31
N ILE A 36 -5.40 15.22 14.45
CA ILE A 36 -5.84 13.84 14.73
C ILE A 36 -4.58 12.97 14.86
N GLY A 37 -4.53 12.16 15.94
CA GLY A 37 -3.35 11.34 16.27
C GLY A 37 -2.36 11.97 17.27
N GLU A 38 -2.43 13.29 17.53
CA GLU A 38 -1.61 13.97 18.52
C GLU A 38 -2.33 14.09 19.89
N GLN A 39 -1.57 14.31 20.97
CA GLN A 39 -2.17 14.55 22.29
C GLN A 39 -3.01 15.83 22.35
N GLY A 40 -2.75 16.79 21.46
CA GLY A 40 -3.46 18.05 21.37
C GLY A 40 -3.16 19.03 22.50
N GLN A 41 -3.77 20.22 22.39
CA GLN A 41 -3.72 21.26 23.42
C GLN A 41 -4.97 21.17 24.27
N VAL A 42 -4.82 21.34 25.60
CA VAL A 42 -5.91 21.26 26.57
C VAL A 42 -6.20 22.64 27.12
N ARG A 43 -7.50 22.98 27.23
CA ARG A 43 -7.99 24.19 27.92
C ARG A 43 -9.17 23.80 28.79
N SER A 44 -9.17 24.22 30.06
CA SER A 44 -10.27 24.01 30.99
C SER A 44 -10.85 25.37 31.44
N ALA A 45 -12.14 25.35 31.72
CA ALA A 45 -12.86 26.47 32.30
C ALA A 45 -13.94 25.97 33.27
N THR A 46 -14.07 26.62 34.43
CA THR A 46 -15.06 26.29 35.45
C THR A 46 -16.20 27.31 35.39
N PHE A 47 -17.43 26.83 35.52
CA PHE A 47 -18.66 27.61 35.48
C PHE A 47 -19.39 27.57 36.82
N ALA A 48 -20.30 28.51 37.02
CA ALA A 48 -21.00 28.65 38.30
C ALA A 48 -21.95 27.47 38.62
N ASP A 49 -22.43 26.78 37.59
CA ASP A 49 -23.32 25.61 37.71
C ASP A 49 -23.19 24.71 36.47
N HIS A 50 -23.68 23.47 36.58
CA HIS A 50 -23.66 22.47 35.52
C HIS A 50 -24.41 22.93 34.27
N ALA A 51 -25.55 23.66 34.43
CA ALA A 51 -26.32 24.12 33.27
C ALA A 51 -25.55 25.16 32.46
N LYS A 52 -24.80 26.05 33.10
CA LYS A 52 -23.91 26.99 32.41
C LYS A 52 -22.73 26.30 31.74
N ALA A 53 -22.16 25.26 32.34
CA ALA A 53 -21.13 24.46 31.75
C ALA A 53 -21.62 23.77 30.46
N LEU A 54 -22.79 23.11 30.51
CA LEU A 54 -23.41 22.49 29.34
C LEU A 54 -23.66 23.50 28.20
N LYS A 55 -24.27 24.65 28.52
CA LYS A 55 -24.55 25.70 27.54
C LYS A 55 -23.26 26.26 26.90
N ALA A 56 -22.20 26.39 27.66
CA ALA A 56 -20.88 26.79 27.13
C ALA A 56 -20.29 25.73 26.21
N ALA A 57 -20.39 24.45 26.57
CA ALA A 57 -19.94 23.33 25.75
C ALA A 57 -20.73 23.24 24.43
N GLU A 58 -22.05 23.30 24.48
CA GLU A 58 -22.95 23.31 23.30
C GLU A 58 -22.61 24.46 22.34
N LYS A 59 -22.37 25.67 22.88
CA LYS A 59 -21.94 26.80 22.07
C LYS A 59 -20.63 26.52 21.34
N LYS A 60 -19.64 25.94 22.01
CA LYS A 60 -18.34 25.60 21.44
C LYS A 60 -18.42 24.49 20.38
N ILE A 61 -19.23 23.47 20.64
CA ILE A 61 -19.54 22.40 19.67
C ILE A 61 -20.20 23.02 18.43
N GLY A 62 -21.24 23.83 18.60
CA GLY A 62 -21.95 24.49 17.49
C GLY A 62 -21.05 25.43 16.69
N GLU A 63 -20.09 26.14 17.31
CA GLU A 63 -19.09 26.94 16.61
C GLU A 63 -18.19 26.08 15.69
N LYS A 64 -17.84 24.88 16.14
CA LYS A 64 -16.98 23.96 15.38
C LYS A 64 -17.76 23.27 14.26
N VAL A 65 -18.98 22.82 14.52
CA VAL A 65 -19.86 22.23 13.48
C VAL A 65 -20.08 23.22 12.32
N ARG A 66 -20.33 24.50 12.63
CA ARG A 66 -20.43 25.55 11.58
C ARG A 66 -19.13 25.77 10.80
N LYS A 67 -17.99 25.37 11.33
CA LYS A 67 -16.67 25.38 10.64
C LYS A 67 -16.35 24.09 9.91
N GLY A 68 -17.32 23.20 9.73
CA GLY A 68 -17.17 21.95 9.00
C GLY A 68 -16.71 20.73 9.83
N TYR A 69 -16.59 20.87 11.17
CA TYR A 69 -16.33 19.70 12.01
C TYR A 69 -17.58 18.81 12.07
N ALA A 70 -17.40 17.50 11.96
CA ALA A 70 -18.45 16.50 12.07
C ALA A 70 -18.27 15.64 13.34
N PRO A 71 -19.36 15.13 13.95
CA PRO A 71 -19.26 14.15 15.01
C PRO A 71 -18.47 12.93 14.56
N ALA A 72 -17.54 12.49 15.41
CA ALA A 72 -16.71 11.32 15.15
C ALA A 72 -16.50 10.51 16.44
N VAL A 73 -16.00 9.29 16.31
CA VAL A 73 -15.62 8.45 17.45
C VAL A 73 -14.10 8.47 17.55
N LYS A 74 -13.57 8.88 18.70
CA LYS A 74 -12.13 8.95 18.94
C LYS A 74 -11.48 7.59 18.70
N GLY A 75 -10.47 7.55 17.83
CA GLY A 75 -9.78 6.32 17.42
C GLY A 75 -10.48 5.51 16.32
N MET A 76 -11.68 5.91 15.89
CA MET A 76 -12.29 5.39 14.65
C MET A 76 -12.11 6.40 13.53
N ARG A 77 -11.25 6.09 12.56
CA ARG A 77 -11.09 6.93 11.37
C ARG A 77 -12.33 6.90 10.50
N GLN A 78 -12.77 8.06 10.02
CA GLN A 78 -13.70 8.09 8.90
C GLN A 78 -12.97 7.57 7.66
N ARG A 79 -13.59 6.59 6.98
CA ARG A 79 -13.07 6.09 5.69
C ARG A 79 -12.93 7.26 4.72
N ARG A 80 -11.74 7.47 4.19
CA ARG A 80 -11.50 8.40 3.10
C ARG A 80 -12.03 7.79 1.81
N SER A 81 -12.51 8.63 0.90
CA SER A 81 -12.76 8.17 -0.46
C SER A 81 -11.42 7.81 -1.11
N VAL A 82 -11.31 6.60 -1.64
CA VAL A 82 -10.12 6.16 -2.38
C VAL A 82 -9.92 7.09 -3.58
N SER A 83 -8.72 7.68 -3.72
CA SER A 83 -8.35 8.40 -4.94
C SER A 83 -8.33 7.43 -6.11
N ARG A 84 -9.37 7.49 -6.95
CA ARG A 84 -9.52 6.60 -8.10
C ARG A 84 -9.04 7.28 -9.37
N ARG A 85 -8.37 6.50 -10.21
CA ARG A 85 -8.19 6.88 -11.60
C ARG A 85 -9.57 6.97 -12.28
N GLN A 86 -9.76 7.90 -13.23
CA GLN A 86 -11.00 7.95 -14.00
C GLN A 86 -11.22 6.63 -14.74
N ILE A 87 -12.29 5.95 -14.40
CA ILE A 87 -12.65 4.66 -14.98
C ILE A 87 -13.79 4.89 -15.95
N VAL A 88 -13.56 4.52 -17.20
CA VAL A 88 -14.64 4.42 -18.17
C VAL A 88 -15.18 2.99 -18.08
N SER A 89 -16.41 2.83 -17.56
CA SER A 89 -17.07 1.53 -17.48
C SER A 89 -17.56 1.12 -18.89
N THR A 90 -16.65 0.65 -19.73
CA THR A 90 -16.99 0.08 -21.03
C THR A 90 -16.62 -1.40 -21.03
N ARG A 91 -17.54 -2.23 -21.48
CA ARG A 91 -17.23 -3.64 -21.78
C ARG A 91 -16.57 -3.68 -23.15
N SER A 92 -15.39 -4.25 -23.24
CA SER A 92 -14.75 -4.54 -24.51
C SER A 92 -15.58 -5.55 -25.30
N THR A 93 -15.78 -5.33 -26.60
CA THR A 93 -16.39 -6.26 -27.53
C THR A 93 -15.36 -7.21 -28.18
N ALA A 94 -14.08 -7.08 -27.81
CA ALA A 94 -13.00 -7.93 -28.31
C ALA A 94 -13.16 -9.39 -27.84
N THR A 95 -12.50 -10.31 -28.52
CA THR A 95 -12.34 -11.71 -28.10
C THR A 95 -11.76 -11.74 -26.67
N GLN A 96 -12.19 -12.71 -25.87
CA GLN A 96 -11.73 -12.84 -24.48
C GLN A 96 -10.25 -13.24 -24.45
N ALA A 97 -9.55 -12.79 -23.41
CA ALA A 97 -8.19 -13.22 -23.11
C ALA A 97 -8.16 -14.68 -22.62
N PRO A 98 -7.00 -15.38 -22.66
CA PRO A 98 -6.85 -16.77 -22.23
C PRO A 98 -6.89 -16.90 -20.70
N VAL A 99 -8.04 -16.56 -20.09
CA VAL A 99 -8.25 -16.61 -18.64
C VAL A 99 -8.42 -18.06 -18.20
N LEU A 100 -7.53 -18.53 -17.33
CA LEU A 100 -7.58 -19.85 -16.70
C LEU A 100 -8.63 -19.88 -15.58
N TRP A 101 -8.53 -18.90 -14.67
CA TRP A 101 -9.49 -18.77 -13.57
C TRP A 101 -9.67 -17.31 -13.14
N ARG A 102 -10.77 -17.05 -12.45
CA ARG A 102 -11.12 -15.75 -11.91
C ARG A 102 -11.70 -15.93 -10.50
N PHE A 103 -11.23 -15.11 -9.56
CA PHE A 103 -11.71 -14.98 -8.19
C PHE A 103 -12.34 -13.60 -7.99
N ALA A 104 -13.52 -13.51 -7.35
CA ALA A 104 -14.17 -12.26 -6.99
C ALA A 104 -13.87 -11.90 -5.53
N SER A 105 -13.18 -10.78 -5.28
CA SER A 105 -12.84 -10.30 -3.93
C SER A 105 -13.97 -9.54 -3.24
N GLY A 106 -15.05 -9.21 -3.95
CA GLY A 106 -16.23 -8.53 -3.41
C GLY A 106 -16.27 -7.03 -3.62
N ALA A 107 -15.14 -6.36 -3.76
CA ALA A 107 -15.02 -4.92 -4.00
C ALA A 107 -13.89 -4.64 -5.00
N PRO A 108 -13.83 -3.46 -5.64
CA PRO A 108 -12.74 -3.09 -6.55
C PRO A 108 -11.37 -3.42 -5.96
N ALA A 109 -10.53 -4.11 -6.74
CA ALA A 109 -9.22 -4.57 -6.29
C ALA A 109 -8.09 -3.77 -6.93
N PHE A 110 -7.15 -3.30 -6.11
CA PHE A 110 -6.01 -2.50 -6.53
C PHE A 110 -4.68 -3.19 -6.21
N GLY A 111 -4.56 -3.74 -4.98
CA GLY A 111 -3.35 -4.42 -4.52
C GLY A 111 -3.23 -5.80 -5.10
N ILE A 112 -2.06 -6.13 -5.64
CA ILE A 112 -1.68 -7.48 -6.08
C ILE A 112 -0.22 -7.73 -5.75
N PHE A 113 0.08 -8.92 -5.28
CA PHE A 113 1.43 -9.46 -5.23
C PHE A 113 1.39 -10.96 -5.50
N ILE A 114 2.28 -11.44 -6.36
CA ILE A 114 2.42 -12.87 -6.71
C ILE A 114 3.75 -13.36 -6.18
N GLY A 115 3.69 -14.06 -5.06
CA GLY A 115 4.85 -14.70 -4.41
C GLY A 115 5.17 -16.08 -5.01
N GLU A 116 6.11 -16.78 -4.39
CA GLU A 116 6.52 -18.12 -4.84
C GLU A 116 5.41 -19.15 -4.70
N ASP A 117 4.67 -19.14 -3.61
CA ASP A 117 3.69 -20.15 -3.25
C ASP A 117 2.23 -19.66 -3.34
N ARG A 118 1.99 -18.33 -3.44
CA ARG A 118 0.64 -17.78 -3.43
C ARG A 118 0.52 -16.41 -4.10
N ALA A 119 -0.72 -16.12 -4.50
CA ALA A 119 -1.18 -14.82 -4.93
C ALA A 119 -1.85 -14.08 -3.76
N TRP A 120 -1.66 -12.75 -3.71
CA TRP A 120 -2.27 -11.83 -2.76
C TRP A 120 -3.11 -10.82 -3.51
N VAL A 121 -4.33 -10.56 -3.05
CA VAL A 121 -5.20 -9.53 -3.62
C VAL A 121 -5.83 -8.68 -2.53
N GLY A 122 -5.68 -7.36 -2.63
CA GLY A 122 -6.25 -6.38 -1.74
C GLY A 122 -7.34 -5.57 -2.42
N ASN A 123 -8.44 -5.31 -1.72
CA ASN A 123 -9.58 -4.60 -2.25
C ASN A 123 -9.94 -3.33 -1.46
N GLU A 124 -10.94 -2.61 -1.96
CA GLU A 124 -11.42 -1.33 -1.43
C GLU A 124 -12.12 -1.44 -0.06
N ASP A 125 -12.60 -2.63 0.30
CA ASP A 125 -13.24 -2.90 1.61
C ASP A 125 -12.22 -3.24 2.72
N GLY A 126 -10.92 -3.17 2.41
CA GLY A 126 -9.85 -3.52 3.36
C GLY A 126 -9.59 -5.02 3.46
N ASP A 127 -10.20 -5.83 2.61
CA ASP A 127 -9.91 -7.25 2.57
C ASP A 127 -8.65 -7.55 1.78
N VAL A 128 -7.81 -8.41 2.34
CA VAL A 128 -6.69 -9.04 1.65
C VAL A 128 -6.91 -10.54 1.63
N TYR A 129 -7.01 -11.12 0.43
CA TYR A 129 -7.11 -12.55 0.24
C TYR A 129 -5.77 -13.13 -0.21
N THR A 130 -5.52 -14.38 0.22
CA THR A 130 -4.43 -15.19 -0.30
C THR A 130 -5.00 -16.39 -1.03
N LEU A 131 -4.41 -16.71 -2.19
CA LEU A 131 -4.80 -17.84 -3.02
C LEU A 131 -3.57 -18.62 -3.46
N THR A 132 -3.72 -19.93 -3.68
CA THR A 132 -2.72 -20.70 -4.45
C THR A 132 -2.70 -20.20 -5.91
N HIS A 133 -1.66 -20.54 -6.67
CA HIS A 133 -1.57 -20.19 -8.08
C HIS A 133 -2.68 -20.87 -8.94
N ASP A 134 -3.34 -21.88 -8.42
CA ASP A 134 -4.49 -22.53 -9.05
C ASP A 134 -5.84 -21.96 -8.59
N GLY A 135 -5.82 -20.86 -7.81
CA GLY A 135 -7.00 -20.09 -7.41
C GLY A 135 -7.68 -20.56 -6.12
N GLN A 136 -7.15 -21.57 -5.40
CA GLN A 136 -7.72 -21.96 -4.11
C GLN A 136 -7.46 -20.87 -3.07
N VAL A 137 -8.51 -20.34 -2.44
CA VAL A 137 -8.41 -19.35 -1.38
C VAL A 137 -7.85 -20.00 -0.11
N THR A 138 -6.76 -19.46 0.44
CA THR A 138 -6.02 -20.00 1.59
C THR A 138 -6.10 -19.14 2.84
N GLY A 139 -6.42 -17.84 2.70
CA GLY A 139 -6.52 -16.93 3.83
C GLY A 139 -7.27 -15.65 3.50
N ARG A 140 -7.68 -14.93 4.55
CA ARG A 140 -8.30 -13.60 4.46
C ARG A 140 -7.89 -12.75 5.65
N PHE A 141 -7.37 -11.56 5.37
CA PHE A 141 -7.03 -10.56 6.38
C PHE A 141 -7.96 -9.36 6.25
N GLY A 142 -8.20 -8.67 7.36
CA GLY A 142 -8.94 -7.42 7.43
C GLY A 142 -8.04 -6.26 7.83
N LEU A 143 -7.95 -5.23 6.99
CA LEU A 143 -7.30 -3.98 7.29
C LEU A 143 -8.34 -2.89 7.56
N PRO A 144 -7.98 -1.82 8.30
CA PRO A 144 -8.94 -0.80 8.72
C PRO A 144 -9.55 0.00 7.58
N ASP A 145 -8.87 0.11 6.43
CA ASP A 145 -9.32 0.88 5.28
C ASP A 145 -8.91 0.20 3.97
N ALA A 146 -9.24 0.83 2.83
CA ALA A 146 -8.99 0.31 1.49
C ALA A 146 -7.50 0.00 1.24
N VAL A 147 -7.25 -1.18 0.66
CA VAL A 147 -5.89 -1.62 0.29
C VAL A 147 -5.55 -1.05 -1.08
N LYS A 148 -4.61 -0.12 -1.12
CA LYS A 148 -4.20 0.60 -2.33
C LYS A 148 -3.14 -0.16 -3.15
N CYS A 149 -2.22 -0.80 -2.47
CA CYS A 149 -1.17 -1.61 -3.10
C CYS A 149 -0.73 -2.73 -2.17
N ILE A 150 -0.19 -3.80 -2.74
CA ILE A 150 0.56 -4.84 -2.03
C ILE A 150 1.93 -4.90 -2.67
N VAL A 151 2.97 -4.84 -1.85
CA VAL A 151 4.36 -4.84 -2.26
C VAL A 151 5.14 -5.82 -1.40
N ALA A 152 6.23 -6.34 -1.90
CA ALA A 152 7.09 -7.23 -1.15
C ALA A 152 8.54 -6.78 -1.20
N ASP A 153 9.26 -7.16 -0.15
CA ASP A 153 10.66 -6.93 0.03
C ASP A 153 11.26 -8.20 0.65
N ASP A 154 12.14 -8.86 -0.08
CA ASP A 154 12.66 -10.19 0.24
C ASP A 154 11.53 -11.19 0.59
N PHE A 155 11.36 -11.49 1.89
CA PHE A 155 10.34 -12.40 2.41
C PHE A 155 9.18 -11.68 3.11
N TRP A 156 9.18 -10.35 3.14
CA TRP A 156 8.14 -9.55 3.78
C TRP A 156 7.15 -9.03 2.75
N ILE A 157 5.87 -9.10 3.08
CA ILE A 157 4.78 -8.64 2.23
C ILE A 157 4.03 -7.55 2.98
N TYR A 158 3.87 -6.41 2.33
CA TYR A 158 3.28 -5.21 2.91
C TYR A 158 2.07 -4.76 2.12
N ALA A 159 1.03 -4.31 2.82
CA ALA A 159 -0.13 -3.66 2.24
C ALA A 159 -0.14 -2.17 2.60
N GLY A 160 -0.16 -1.31 1.59
CA GLY A 160 -0.45 0.11 1.73
C GLY A 160 -1.96 0.33 1.84
N CYS A 161 -2.38 1.02 2.90
CA CYS A 161 -3.77 1.22 3.23
C CYS A 161 -4.13 2.72 3.18
N ASP A 162 -5.37 3.05 2.84
CA ASP A 162 -5.83 4.45 2.76
C ASP A 162 -5.91 5.17 4.11
N ASP A 163 -5.75 4.44 5.23
CA ASP A 163 -5.56 5.03 6.55
C ASP A 163 -4.18 5.68 6.74
N GLY A 164 -3.31 5.63 5.74
CA GLY A 164 -1.96 6.20 5.75
C GLY A 164 -0.93 5.30 6.46
N GLN A 165 -1.26 4.03 6.67
CA GLN A 165 -0.37 3.05 7.28
C GLN A 165 0.00 1.95 6.30
N VAL A 166 1.13 1.30 6.54
CA VAL A 166 1.60 0.12 5.83
C VAL A 166 1.62 -1.06 6.78
N TYR A 167 0.93 -2.12 6.42
CA TYR A 167 0.77 -3.31 7.25
C TYR A 167 1.67 -4.43 6.77
N ASP A 168 2.41 -5.04 7.68
CA ASP A 168 3.12 -6.30 7.45
C ASP A 168 2.11 -7.46 7.47
N LEU A 169 2.04 -8.20 6.37
CA LEU A 169 1.18 -9.37 6.16
C LEU A 169 1.94 -10.70 6.30
N GLY A 170 3.24 -10.67 6.60
CA GLY A 170 4.08 -11.85 6.71
C GLY A 170 3.81 -12.70 7.96
N ALA A 171 3.13 -12.13 8.97
CA ALA A 171 2.72 -12.82 10.19
C ALA A 171 1.27 -13.34 10.11
N LYS A 172 0.84 -14.13 11.12
CA LYS A 172 -0.56 -14.60 11.22
C LYS A 172 -1.57 -13.46 11.40
N VAL A 173 -1.14 -12.35 11.98
CA VAL A 173 -1.96 -11.16 12.26
C VAL A 173 -1.29 -9.95 11.64
N PRO A 174 -1.98 -9.19 10.78
CA PRO A 174 -1.42 -7.97 10.20
C PRO A 174 -1.09 -6.93 11.28
N ARG A 175 0.08 -6.29 11.14
CA ARG A 175 0.54 -5.25 12.07
C ARG A 175 1.12 -4.07 11.31
N VAL A 176 1.02 -2.88 11.90
CA VAL A 176 1.60 -1.66 11.31
C VAL A 176 3.12 -1.78 11.29
N ALA A 177 3.69 -1.78 10.09
CA ALA A 177 5.13 -1.75 9.86
C ALA A 177 5.66 -0.31 9.70
N TYR A 178 4.92 0.54 8.94
CA TYR A 178 5.26 1.93 8.71
C TYR A 178 4.05 2.83 8.93
N GLU A 179 4.27 4.01 9.49
CA GLU A 179 3.34 5.13 9.49
C GLU A 179 3.79 6.17 8.47
N ILE A 180 2.96 6.40 7.47
CA ILE A 180 3.16 7.49 6.52
C ILE A 180 2.32 8.67 7.01
N ALA A 181 2.79 9.90 6.83
CA ALA A 181 2.13 11.08 7.34
C ALA A 181 0.62 11.09 7.04
N GLU A 182 -0.21 11.41 8.05
CA GLU A 182 -1.69 11.35 7.98
C GLU A 182 -2.32 12.26 6.93
N ASP A 183 -1.60 13.27 6.45
CA ASP A 183 -2.01 14.28 5.50
C ASP A 183 -1.56 14.01 4.06
N VAL A 184 -0.94 12.84 3.81
CA VAL A 184 -0.47 12.43 2.49
C VAL A 184 -1.53 11.57 1.79
N ASP A 185 -2.01 12.01 0.66
CA ASP A 185 -2.86 11.20 -0.24
C ASP A 185 -1.94 10.30 -1.07
N ILE A 186 -1.71 9.07 -0.56
CA ILE A 186 -0.80 8.09 -1.16
C ILE A 186 -1.42 7.57 -2.45
N TYR A 187 -0.67 7.64 -3.54
CA TYR A 187 -1.05 7.04 -4.80
C TYR A 187 -0.43 5.67 -5.03
N TRP A 188 0.83 5.50 -4.64
CA TRP A 188 1.52 4.22 -4.75
C TRP A 188 2.65 4.08 -3.73
N LEU A 189 2.97 2.84 -3.40
CA LEU A 189 4.11 2.44 -2.58
C LEU A 189 4.96 1.43 -3.33
N ASP A 190 6.24 1.40 -3.02
CA ASP A 190 7.13 0.29 -3.31
C ASP A 190 8.22 0.20 -2.24
N ILE A 191 8.83 -0.98 -2.08
CA ILE A 191 9.82 -1.20 -1.03
C ILE A 191 10.99 -2.02 -1.56
N HIS A 192 12.18 -1.69 -1.10
CA HIS A 192 13.39 -2.46 -1.34
C HIS A 192 14.30 -2.39 -0.10
N ASP A 193 14.66 -3.57 0.44
CA ASP A 193 15.50 -3.75 1.63
C ASP A 193 15.15 -2.79 2.79
N GLY A 194 13.87 -2.80 3.19
CA GLY A 194 13.35 -1.98 4.27
C GLY A 194 13.19 -0.49 3.97
N VAL A 195 13.59 -0.03 2.77
CA VAL A 195 13.41 1.36 2.34
C VAL A 195 12.15 1.49 1.53
N LEU A 196 11.18 2.23 2.07
CA LEU A 196 9.86 2.46 1.50
C LEU A 196 9.85 3.75 0.69
N GLY A 197 9.51 3.65 -0.60
CA GLY A 197 9.19 4.77 -1.46
C GLY A 197 7.68 5.01 -1.50
N VAL A 198 7.28 6.28 -1.36
CA VAL A 198 5.88 6.72 -1.38
C VAL A 198 5.71 7.77 -2.45
N SER A 199 4.75 7.60 -3.35
CA SER A 199 4.32 8.64 -4.28
C SER A 199 2.93 9.14 -3.92
N ASP A 200 2.68 10.44 -4.09
CA ASP A 200 1.44 11.08 -3.68
C ASP A 200 0.73 11.85 -4.81
N ARG A 201 -0.47 12.34 -4.49
CA ARG A 201 -1.30 13.13 -5.40
C ARG A 201 -0.64 14.41 -5.89
N GLN A 202 0.19 15.02 -5.05
CA GLN A 202 0.88 16.28 -5.38
C GLN A 202 2.12 16.06 -6.26
N GLY A 203 2.42 14.80 -6.58
CA GLY A 203 3.61 14.44 -7.35
C GLY A 203 4.89 14.40 -6.53
N ARG A 204 4.78 14.40 -5.21
CA ARG A 204 5.92 14.25 -4.31
C ARG A 204 6.34 12.79 -4.22
N VAL A 205 7.62 12.54 -4.13
CA VAL A 205 8.17 11.25 -3.70
C VAL A 205 8.83 11.41 -2.34
N THR A 206 8.48 10.52 -1.42
CA THR A 206 9.02 10.48 -0.05
C THR A 206 9.62 9.11 0.19
N VAL A 207 10.77 9.07 0.86
CA VAL A 207 11.45 7.83 1.24
C VAL A 207 11.56 7.75 2.76
N VAL A 208 11.19 6.58 3.28
CA VAL A 208 11.18 6.26 4.72
C VAL A 208 12.01 5.00 4.91
N ASP A 209 12.86 4.95 5.94
CA ASP A 209 13.69 3.79 6.20
C ASP A 209 12.99 2.74 7.10
N HIS A 210 13.70 1.65 7.38
CA HIS A 210 13.23 0.51 8.18
C HIS A 210 12.87 0.86 9.64
N GLU A 211 13.30 2.00 10.16
CA GLU A 211 12.93 2.49 11.48
C GLU A 211 11.74 3.47 11.45
N ASP A 212 11.11 3.62 10.29
CA ASP A 212 10.04 4.59 10.04
C ASP A 212 10.58 6.03 10.18
N GLU A 213 11.83 6.24 9.79
CA GLU A 213 12.47 7.53 9.75
C GLU A 213 12.46 8.12 8.36
N PHE A 214 11.97 9.35 8.28
CA PHE A 214 12.02 10.12 7.06
C PHE A 214 13.49 10.33 6.61
N GLN A 215 13.80 9.92 5.39
CA GLN A 215 15.12 10.08 4.81
C GLN A 215 15.21 11.35 3.97
N TRP A 216 14.34 11.44 2.97
CA TRP A 216 14.23 12.60 2.10
C TRP A 216 12.87 12.65 1.42
N SER A 217 12.50 13.84 0.97
CA SER A 217 11.33 14.06 0.13
C SER A 217 11.63 15.15 -0.88
N VAL A 218 11.22 14.92 -2.11
CA VAL A 218 11.37 15.91 -3.19
C VAL A 218 10.05 16.10 -3.92
N PRO A 219 9.72 17.35 -4.33
CA PRO A 219 8.62 17.57 -5.24
C PRO A 219 9.01 17.00 -6.61
N ALA A 220 8.08 16.34 -7.28
CA ALA A 220 8.31 15.91 -8.65
C ALA A 220 8.37 17.11 -9.62
N SER A 221 8.89 16.83 -10.81
CA SER A 221 8.80 17.76 -11.94
C SER A 221 7.38 17.90 -12.51
N GLY A 222 6.43 17.10 -12.02
CA GLY A 222 5.00 17.09 -12.35
C GLY A 222 4.17 16.65 -11.15
N ASP A 223 2.86 16.60 -11.31
CA ASP A 223 1.86 16.17 -10.33
C ASP A 223 1.33 14.75 -10.64
N SER A 224 0.34 14.28 -9.86
CA SER A 224 -0.39 13.03 -10.10
C SER A 224 0.51 11.81 -10.28
N ALA A 225 1.36 11.53 -9.31
CA ALA A 225 2.35 10.47 -9.36
C ALA A 225 1.75 9.10 -8.98
N TRP A 226 1.43 8.28 -9.96
CA TRP A 226 0.87 6.93 -9.79
C TRP A 226 1.92 5.81 -9.88
N MET A 227 3.19 6.16 -9.85
CA MET A 227 4.27 5.19 -9.95
C MET A 227 5.39 5.55 -8.99
N VAL A 228 5.78 4.61 -8.16
CA VAL A 228 7.09 4.56 -7.50
C VAL A 228 7.61 3.13 -7.61
N ARG A 229 8.91 2.98 -7.91
CA ARG A 229 9.62 1.70 -7.89
C ARG A 229 10.94 1.87 -7.19
N CYS A 230 11.17 1.02 -6.18
CA CYS A 230 12.39 1.00 -5.39
C CYS A 230 13.34 -0.09 -5.90
N ALA A 231 14.63 0.22 -5.97
CA ALA A 231 15.67 -0.70 -6.43
C ALA A 231 17.00 -0.34 -5.73
N PRO A 232 18.04 -1.19 -5.81
CA PRO A 232 19.35 -0.88 -5.23
C PRO A 232 19.93 0.44 -5.73
N GLU A 233 19.63 0.83 -6.97
CA GLU A 233 20.10 2.06 -7.60
C GLU A 233 19.41 3.32 -7.05
N GLY A 234 18.25 3.15 -6.40
CA GLY A 234 17.45 4.25 -5.91
C GLY A 234 15.97 4.11 -6.26
N VAL A 235 15.30 5.22 -6.53
CA VAL A 235 13.84 5.28 -6.71
C VAL A 235 13.48 5.83 -8.08
N PHE A 236 12.67 5.08 -8.82
CA PHE A 236 12.07 5.50 -10.08
C PHE A 236 10.66 6.00 -9.82
N HIS A 237 10.40 7.25 -10.17
CA HIS A 237 9.17 7.97 -9.87
C HIS A 237 8.49 8.46 -11.13
N GLY A 238 7.26 7.98 -11.38
CA GLY A 238 6.46 8.36 -12.54
C GLY A 238 5.38 9.38 -12.15
N HIS A 239 5.27 10.45 -12.94
CA HIS A 239 4.38 11.58 -12.70
C HIS A 239 3.79 12.12 -14.01
N SER A 240 3.08 13.26 -13.97
CA SER A 240 2.37 13.81 -15.14
C SER A 240 3.28 14.18 -16.33
N ARG A 241 4.61 14.32 -16.13
CA ARG A 241 5.56 14.75 -17.17
C ARG A 241 6.55 13.66 -17.58
N GLY A 242 6.60 12.51 -16.89
CA GLY A 242 7.51 11.45 -17.24
C GLY A 242 8.00 10.62 -16.06
N VAL A 243 9.15 10.02 -16.23
CA VAL A 243 9.82 9.21 -15.20
C VAL A 243 11.11 9.92 -14.75
N THR A 244 11.30 10.02 -13.43
CA THR A 244 12.51 10.55 -12.83
C THR A 244 13.17 9.50 -11.96
N HIS A 245 14.46 9.30 -12.10
CA HIS A 245 15.28 8.48 -11.21
C HIS A 245 15.96 9.35 -10.17
N TYR A 246 15.76 8.97 -8.91
CA TYR A 246 16.47 9.55 -7.76
C TYR A 246 17.39 8.50 -7.15
N THR A 247 18.63 8.89 -6.85
CA THR A 247 19.58 8.05 -6.09
C THR A 247 19.04 7.76 -4.69
N GLY A 248 19.62 6.83 -3.95
CA GLY A 248 19.25 6.54 -2.56
C GLY A 248 19.37 7.76 -1.61
N ARG A 249 20.03 8.83 -2.03
CA ARG A 249 20.14 10.10 -1.28
C ARG A 249 19.18 11.20 -1.77
N GLY A 250 18.24 10.88 -2.67
CA GLY A 250 17.27 11.83 -3.20
C GLY A 250 17.80 12.78 -4.28
N HIS A 251 19.03 12.59 -4.79
CA HIS A 251 19.52 13.39 -5.91
C HIS A 251 18.99 12.86 -7.23
N ARG A 252 18.48 13.74 -8.09
CA ARG A 252 18.02 13.38 -9.42
C ARG A 252 19.21 12.91 -10.27
N ALA A 253 19.18 11.64 -10.69
CA ALA A 253 20.17 11.05 -11.58
C ALA A 253 19.82 11.34 -13.06
N TRP A 254 18.57 11.09 -13.46
CA TRP A 254 18.05 11.40 -14.79
C TRP A 254 16.55 11.67 -14.77
N HIS A 255 16.04 12.22 -15.86
CA HIS A 255 14.62 12.39 -16.14
C HIS A 255 14.35 12.08 -17.62
N ALA A 256 13.26 11.37 -17.89
CA ALA A 256 12.82 11.04 -19.23
C ALA A 256 11.35 11.43 -19.40
N ASP A 257 11.05 12.23 -20.42
CA ASP A 257 9.69 12.62 -20.78
C ASP A 257 8.88 11.42 -21.28
N THR A 258 7.56 11.43 -21.04
CA THR A 258 6.62 10.45 -21.58
C THR A 258 5.53 11.11 -22.40
N VAL A 259 4.94 10.35 -23.32
CA VAL A 259 3.72 10.76 -24.01
C VAL A 259 2.53 10.54 -23.07
N GLY A 260 2.10 11.60 -22.40
CA GLY A 260 1.03 11.59 -21.37
C GLY A 260 1.54 11.31 -19.97
N SER A 261 0.67 11.49 -18.98
CA SER A 261 0.97 11.25 -17.56
C SER A 261 1.20 9.77 -17.29
N VAL A 262 2.18 9.44 -16.45
CA VAL A 262 2.43 8.08 -16.01
C VAL A 262 1.33 7.67 -15.02
N LEU A 263 0.65 6.57 -15.30
CA LEU A 263 -0.44 6.02 -14.48
C LEU A 263 -0.06 4.72 -13.76
N PHE A 264 0.99 4.06 -14.19
CA PHE A 264 1.48 2.82 -13.59
C PHE A 264 2.93 2.58 -14.01
N GLY A 265 3.66 1.84 -13.20
CA GLY A 265 5.02 1.43 -13.50
C GLY A 265 5.28 -0.03 -13.19
N TRP A 266 6.18 -0.61 -13.95
CA TRP A 266 6.77 -1.92 -13.75
C TRP A 266 8.28 -1.81 -13.82
N GLN A 267 9.00 -2.73 -13.21
CA GLN A 267 10.46 -2.77 -13.35
C GLN A 267 10.97 -4.19 -13.56
N GLU A 268 12.00 -4.28 -14.37
CA GLU A 268 12.86 -5.43 -14.54
C GLU A 268 14.29 -5.08 -14.08
N ARG A 269 15.19 -6.05 -14.18
CA ARG A 269 16.59 -5.88 -13.75
C ARG A 269 17.21 -4.58 -14.27
N ASP A 270 17.15 -4.35 -15.59
CA ASP A 270 17.85 -3.25 -16.27
C ASP A 270 16.93 -2.18 -16.87
N ALA A 271 15.62 -2.34 -16.69
CA ALA A 271 14.61 -1.48 -17.31
C ALA A 271 13.48 -1.11 -16.36
N VAL A 272 12.94 0.08 -16.56
CA VAL A 272 11.68 0.52 -15.96
C VAL A 272 10.66 0.79 -17.07
N PHE A 273 9.41 0.38 -16.84
CA PHE A 273 8.30 0.52 -17.78
C PHE A 273 7.29 1.51 -17.19
N ALA A 274 6.76 2.39 -18.03
CA ALA A 274 5.80 3.42 -17.64
C ALA A 274 4.56 3.36 -18.54
N GLY A 275 3.43 2.93 -17.96
CA GLY A 275 2.11 2.98 -18.59
C GLY A 275 1.52 4.38 -18.50
N THR A 276 1.00 4.94 -19.62
CA THR A 276 0.60 6.34 -19.70
C THR A 276 -0.86 6.56 -20.04
N SER A 277 -1.36 7.76 -19.70
CA SER A 277 -2.72 8.23 -20.00
C SER A 277 -3.00 8.38 -21.51
N ARG A 278 -1.98 8.35 -22.35
CA ARG A 278 -2.07 8.45 -23.81
C ARG A 278 -1.87 7.11 -24.52
N GLY A 279 -2.09 6.01 -23.82
CA GLY A 279 -2.06 4.68 -24.42
C GLY A 279 -0.66 4.22 -24.82
N ARG A 280 0.34 4.55 -24.02
CA ARG A 280 1.72 4.07 -24.24
C ARG A 280 2.21 3.29 -23.05
N VAL A 281 3.03 2.29 -23.30
CA VAL A 281 4.00 1.76 -22.34
C VAL A 281 5.37 2.09 -22.86
N HIS A 282 6.09 2.94 -22.16
CA HIS A 282 7.47 3.29 -22.50
C HIS A 282 8.42 2.42 -21.69
N ARG A 283 9.48 1.93 -22.30
CA ARG A 283 10.58 1.21 -21.64
C ARG A 283 11.80 2.11 -21.59
N PHE A 284 12.35 2.32 -20.41
CA PHE A 284 13.56 3.10 -20.18
C PHE A 284 14.66 2.23 -19.59
N ALA A 285 15.90 2.43 -20.02
CA ALA A 285 17.07 1.86 -19.35
C ALA A 285 17.23 2.51 -17.96
N LYS A 286 17.41 1.72 -16.92
CA LYS A 286 17.58 2.23 -15.54
C LYS A 286 18.83 3.06 -15.38
N SER A 287 19.89 2.76 -16.13
CA SER A 287 21.19 3.41 -16.05
C SER A 287 21.18 4.89 -16.43
N ASP A 288 20.44 5.28 -17.46
CA ASP A 288 20.53 6.61 -18.08
C ASP A 288 19.18 7.22 -18.51
N GLY A 289 18.08 6.49 -18.35
CA GLY A 289 16.73 6.94 -18.73
C GLY A 289 16.49 6.95 -20.24
N ARG A 290 17.36 6.37 -21.05
CA ARG A 290 17.19 6.29 -22.51
C ARG A 290 16.00 5.38 -22.82
N MET A 291 15.07 5.87 -23.64
CA MET A 291 13.95 5.07 -24.13
C MET A 291 14.44 3.94 -25.02
N THR A 292 14.11 2.70 -24.68
CA THR A 292 14.53 1.48 -25.36
C THR A 292 13.37 0.70 -25.95
N GLY A 293 12.11 1.12 -25.68
CA GLY A 293 10.90 0.51 -26.25
C GLY A 293 9.69 1.41 -26.09
N ASP A 294 8.73 1.29 -27.01
CA ASP A 294 7.47 2.04 -27.04
C ASP A 294 6.34 1.12 -27.56
N TYR A 295 5.37 0.82 -26.69
CA TYR A 295 4.28 -0.13 -26.95
C TYR A 295 2.96 0.62 -27.00
N ARG A 296 2.22 0.51 -28.09
CA ARG A 296 1.03 1.33 -28.37
C ARG A 296 -0.26 0.59 -28.07
N CYS A 297 -0.98 1.07 -27.05
CA CYS A 297 -2.36 0.70 -26.72
C CYS A 297 -3.35 1.72 -27.32
N ASP A 298 -4.63 1.33 -27.38
CA ASP A 298 -5.70 2.18 -27.97
C ASP A 298 -6.33 3.13 -26.95
N ALA A 299 -6.09 2.89 -25.64
CA ALA A 299 -6.65 3.68 -24.53
C ALA A 299 -5.63 3.83 -23.39
N ALA A 300 -5.95 4.63 -22.38
CA ALA A 300 -5.08 4.89 -21.22
C ALA A 300 -4.65 3.59 -20.53
N VAL A 301 -3.35 3.44 -20.31
CA VAL A 301 -2.76 2.24 -19.69
C VAL A 301 -2.81 2.36 -18.19
N PHE A 302 -3.52 1.44 -17.52
CA PHE A 302 -3.65 1.39 -16.06
C PHE A 302 -2.66 0.42 -15.41
N SER A 303 -2.16 -0.55 -16.16
CA SER A 303 -1.21 -1.55 -15.66
C SER A 303 -0.33 -2.09 -16.77
N CYS A 304 0.86 -2.55 -16.43
CA CYS A 304 1.74 -3.30 -17.33
C CYS A 304 2.60 -4.28 -16.53
N ALA A 305 3.04 -5.34 -17.20
CA ALA A 305 3.99 -6.32 -16.71
C ALA A 305 4.75 -6.93 -17.89
N THR A 306 5.86 -7.61 -17.62
CA THR A 306 6.65 -8.28 -18.64
C THR A 306 6.90 -9.73 -18.28
N SER A 307 7.10 -10.59 -19.30
CA SER A 307 7.77 -11.86 -19.08
C SER A 307 9.25 -11.64 -18.74
N PRO A 308 9.95 -12.63 -18.16
CA PRO A 308 11.39 -12.56 -17.96
C PRO A 308 12.09 -12.15 -19.25
N ASP A 309 13.13 -11.34 -19.14
CA ASP A 309 13.91 -10.79 -20.27
C ASP A 309 13.12 -9.90 -21.25
N GLY A 310 11.84 -9.63 -20.96
CA GLY A 310 11.00 -8.74 -21.76
C GLY A 310 10.62 -9.27 -23.14
N GLU A 311 10.59 -10.60 -23.33
CA GLU A 311 10.12 -11.22 -24.58
C GLU A 311 8.69 -10.78 -24.90
N PHE A 312 7.83 -10.78 -23.87
CA PHE A 312 6.47 -10.26 -23.95
C PHE A 312 6.27 -9.07 -23.00
N VAL A 313 5.57 -8.07 -23.50
CA VAL A 313 5.10 -6.94 -22.69
C VAL A 313 3.58 -6.93 -22.69
N PHE A 314 3.00 -7.00 -21.49
CA PHE A 314 1.55 -6.97 -21.30
C PHE A 314 1.13 -5.59 -20.79
N ALA A 315 -0.06 -5.15 -21.23
CA ALA A 315 -0.64 -3.89 -20.76
C ALA A 315 -2.15 -4.04 -20.56
N GLY A 316 -2.71 -3.40 -19.54
CA GLY A 316 -4.14 -3.30 -19.29
C GLY A 316 -4.61 -1.86 -19.47
N ASP A 317 -5.70 -1.65 -20.19
CA ASP A 317 -6.25 -0.32 -20.43
C ASP A 317 -7.49 -0.02 -19.56
N ASN A 318 -7.93 1.23 -19.58
CA ASN A 318 -9.12 1.69 -18.87
C ASN A 318 -10.45 1.32 -19.57
N GLN A 319 -10.41 0.49 -20.62
CA GLN A 319 -11.57 -0.01 -21.35
C GLN A 319 -11.73 -1.54 -21.26
N SER A 320 -11.16 -2.14 -20.19
CA SER A 320 -11.23 -3.57 -19.91
C SER A 320 -10.56 -4.45 -20.98
N SER A 321 -9.55 -3.92 -21.66
CA SER A 321 -8.73 -4.69 -22.60
C SER A 321 -7.36 -4.99 -22.00
N VAL A 322 -6.80 -6.11 -22.40
CA VAL A 322 -5.42 -6.51 -22.16
C VAL A 322 -4.71 -6.70 -23.51
N TYR A 323 -3.47 -6.25 -23.58
CA TYR A 323 -2.62 -6.31 -24.76
C TYR A 323 -1.42 -7.20 -24.51
N CYS A 324 -0.93 -7.84 -25.56
CA CYS A 324 0.38 -8.47 -25.59
C CYS A 324 1.19 -7.92 -26.75
N PHE A 325 2.42 -7.59 -26.47
CA PHE A 325 3.40 -7.11 -27.43
C PHE A 325 4.65 -8.00 -27.40
N ALA A 326 5.30 -8.17 -28.54
CA ALA A 326 6.66 -8.67 -28.61
C ALA A 326 7.65 -7.59 -28.12
N ALA A 327 8.87 -7.99 -27.82
CA ALA A 327 9.93 -7.11 -27.30
C ALA A 327 10.22 -5.89 -28.21
N ASP A 328 10.04 -6.04 -29.51
CA ASP A 328 10.27 -4.97 -30.52
C ASP A 328 9.12 -3.96 -30.62
N GLY A 329 8.03 -4.12 -29.83
CA GLY A 329 6.85 -3.27 -29.84
C GLY A 329 5.74 -3.73 -30.78
N THR A 330 5.92 -4.83 -31.52
CA THR A 330 4.87 -5.41 -32.35
C THR A 330 3.72 -5.90 -31.49
N ARG A 331 2.49 -5.39 -31.71
CA ARG A 331 1.30 -5.84 -30.99
C ARG A 331 0.86 -7.19 -31.55
N LEU A 332 0.95 -8.24 -30.71
CA LEU A 332 0.50 -9.59 -31.07
C LEU A 332 -1.03 -9.68 -31.01
N TRP A 333 -1.63 -9.15 -29.93
CA TRP A 333 -3.08 -9.13 -29.81
C TRP A 333 -3.58 -8.04 -28.82
N LYS A 334 -4.87 -7.73 -28.94
CA LYS A 334 -5.69 -7.00 -27.98
C LYS A 334 -6.94 -7.83 -27.69
N LEU A 335 -7.16 -8.18 -26.42
CA LEU A 335 -8.24 -9.05 -26.00
C LEU A 335 -8.99 -8.43 -24.84
N ALA A 336 -10.26 -8.81 -24.61
CA ALA A 336 -11.01 -8.39 -23.45
C ALA A 336 -10.59 -9.18 -22.21
N THR A 337 -10.52 -8.54 -21.06
CA THR A 337 -10.25 -9.23 -19.78
C THR A 337 -11.37 -10.19 -19.38
N GLY A 338 -12.60 -9.94 -19.85
CA GLY A 338 -13.80 -10.60 -19.35
C GLY A 338 -14.18 -10.21 -17.91
N CYS A 339 -13.45 -9.23 -17.36
CA CYS A 339 -13.59 -8.61 -16.04
C CYS A 339 -13.62 -7.09 -16.22
N GLY A 340 -13.47 -6.32 -15.15
CA GLY A 340 -13.22 -4.87 -15.23
C GLY A 340 -11.86 -4.52 -15.81
N SER A 341 -11.55 -3.23 -15.85
CA SER A 341 -10.23 -2.73 -16.27
C SER A 341 -9.15 -3.16 -15.28
N ALA A 342 -7.99 -3.60 -15.79
CA ALA A 342 -6.88 -4.06 -14.96
C ALA A 342 -6.16 -2.88 -14.30
N PHE A 343 -6.32 -2.71 -12.99
CA PHE A 343 -5.65 -1.69 -12.20
C PHE A 343 -4.18 -1.99 -11.94
N SER A 344 -3.86 -3.25 -11.72
CA SER A 344 -2.51 -3.74 -11.54
C SER A 344 -2.37 -5.13 -12.13
N MET A 345 -1.16 -5.51 -12.51
CA MET A 345 -0.85 -6.83 -13.01
C MET A 345 0.58 -7.23 -12.67
N GLN A 346 0.80 -8.55 -12.61
CA GLN A 346 2.12 -9.17 -12.44
C GLN A 346 2.23 -10.43 -13.28
N TYR A 347 3.41 -10.65 -13.84
CA TYR A 347 3.75 -11.89 -14.55
C TYR A 347 4.58 -12.79 -13.63
N ARG A 348 4.25 -14.08 -13.60
CA ARG A 348 5.03 -15.11 -12.94
C ARG A 348 4.77 -16.49 -13.56
N ASP A 349 5.84 -17.23 -13.83
CA ASP A 349 5.78 -18.63 -14.24
C ASP A 349 4.77 -18.90 -15.39
N GLU A 350 4.96 -18.16 -16.49
CA GLU A 350 4.09 -18.21 -17.68
C GLU A 350 2.62 -17.87 -17.43
N ARG A 351 2.31 -17.23 -16.31
CA ARG A 351 0.97 -16.73 -15.96
C ARG A 351 0.99 -15.22 -15.76
N LEU A 352 -0.05 -14.57 -16.26
CA LEU A 352 -0.31 -13.15 -16.04
C LEU A 352 -1.50 -13.01 -15.06
N TYR A 353 -1.25 -12.41 -13.92
CA TYR A 353 -2.26 -12.13 -12.92
C TYR A 353 -2.64 -10.66 -13.00
N LEU A 354 -3.94 -10.36 -12.90
CA LEU A 354 -4.43 -9.00 -12.91
C LEU A 354 -5.59 -8.81 -11.91
N VAL A 355 -5.61 -7.64 -11.27
CA VAL A 355 -6.72 -7.20 -10.43
C VAL A 355 -7.47 -6.07 -11.12
N THR A 356 -8.78 -6.05 -10.94
CA THR A 356 -9.66 -5.24 -11.78
C THR A 356 -10.64 -4.37 -11.00
N THR A 357 -11.21 -3.41 -11.72
CA THR A 357 -12.20 -2.44 -11.23
C THR A 357 -13.49 -3.07 -10.73
N ASP A 358 -13.82 -4.31 -11.15
CA ASP A 358 -14.98 -5.06 -10.66
C ASP A 358 -14.65 -6.00 -9.49
N GLY A 359 -13.43 -5.92 -8.96
CA GLY A 359 -12.97 -6.72 -7.82
C GLY A 359 -12.47 -8.10 -8.17
N SER A 360 -12.24 -8.40 -9.43
CA SER A 360 -11.71 -9.70 -9.84
C SER A 360 -10.19 -9.75 -9.71
N LEU A 361 -9.67 -10.88 -9.20
CA LEU A 361 -8.32 -11.36 -9.51
C LEU A 361 -8.45 -12.40 -10.61
N ALA A 362 -7.86 -12.15 -11.77
CA ALA A 362 -7.85 -13.10 -12.90
C ALA A 362 -6.43 -13.59 -13.17
N CYS A 363 -6.31 -14.87 -13.48
CA CYS A 363 -5.08 -15.50 -13.93
C CYS A 363 -5.23 -15.90 -15.40
N LEU A 364 -4.33 -15.44 -16.24
CA LEU A 364 -4.27 -15.73 -17.65
C LEU A 364 -3.10 -16.68 -17.93
N ASP A 365 -3.29 -17.60 -18.88
CA ASP A 365 -2.17 -18.33 -19.47
C ASP A 365 -1.37 -17.37 -20.36
N ALA A 366 -0.14 -17.10 -19.98
CA ALA A 366 0.78 -16.19 -20.67
C ALA A 366 2.04 -16.92 -21.17
N SER A 367 1.95 -18.26 -21.28
CA SER A 367 2.99 -19.06 -21.93
C SER A 367 3.15 -18.67 -23.40
N PRO A 368 4.33 -18.82 -23.99
CA PRO A 368 4.53 -18.55 -25.44
C PRO A 368 3.56 -19.31 -26.34
N ALA A 369 3.15 -20.51 -25.92
CA ALA A 369 2.15 -21.31 -26.64
C ALA A 369 0.75 -20.69 -26.55
N ALA A 370 0.33 -20.27 -25.35
CA ALA A 370 -0.97 -19.64 -25.13
C ALA A 370 -1.07 -18.26 -25.80
N VAL A 371 0.02 -17.47 -25.80
CA VAL A 371 0.09 -16.20 -26.52
C VAL A 371 -0.19 -16.39 -28.01
N ARG A 372 0.44 -17.38 -28.64
CA ARG A 372 0.20 -17.73 -30.06
C ARG A 372 -1.19 -18.31 -30.31
N ALA A 373 -1.69 -19.16 -29.41
CA ALA A 373 -3.03 -19.73 -29.50
C ALA A 373 -4.13 -18.65 -29.39
N ALA A 374 -3.94 -17.69 -28.50
CA ALA A 374 -4.85 -16.57 -28.32
C ALA A 374 -4.90 -15.66 -29.57
N GLU A 375 -3.78 -15.44 -30.24
CA GLU A 375 -3.72 -14.74 -31.53
C GLU A 375 -4.61 -15.41 -32.60
N GLN A 376 -4.72 -16.74 -32.55
CA GLN A 376 -5.56 -17.55 -33.42
C GLN A 376 -7.01 -17.71 -32.91
N GLY A 377 -7.37 -17.07 -31.78
CA GLY A 377 -8.69 -17.16 -31.14
C GLY A 377 -8.95 -18.47 -30.40
N GLN A 378 -7.92 -19.26 -30.11
CA GLN A 378 -8.01 -20.48 -29.31
C GLN A 378 -7.86 -20.12 -27.82
N LEU A 379 -8.88 -20.38 -27.02
CA LEU A 379 -8.94 -19.97 -25.60
C LEU A 379 -9.19 -21.17 -24.67
N PRO A 380 -8.61 -21.18 -23.46
CA PRO A 380 -8.92 -22.18 -22.45
C PRO A 380 -10.34 -22.01 -21.91
N GLN A 381 -10.86 -23.06 -21.27
CA GLN A 381 -12.10 -22.96 -20.52
C GLN A 381 -11.83 -22.27 -19.16
N ARG A 382 -12.50 -21.12 -18.92
CA ARG A 382 -12.35 -20.35 -17.68
C ARG A 382 -13.06 -21.02 -16.51
N GLN A 383 -12.40 -21.03 -15.35
CA GLN A 383 -12.98 -21.44 -14.07
C GLN A 383 -13.27 -20.20 -13.19
N ASP A 384 -14.50 -20.08 -12.66
CA ASP A 384 -14.86 -19.05 -11.69
C ASP A 384 -14.70 -19.60 -10.28
N ILE A 385 -13.80 -18.95 -9.49
CA ILE A 385 -13.49 -19.34 -8.11
C ILE A 385 -14.38 -18.55 -7.15
N LYS A 386 -14.96 -19.24 -6.19
CA LYS A 386 -15.73 -18.63 -5.10
C LYS A 386 -14.92 -18.65 -3.81
N ALA A 387 -14.96 -17.55 -3.05
CA ALA A 387 -14.46 -17.56 -1.69
C ALA A 387 -15.29 -18.54 -0.87
N GLY A 388 -14.63 -19.55 -0.28
CA GLY A 388 -15.24 -20.37 0.77
C GLY A 388 -15.46 -19.56 2.06
N ALA A 389 -16.06 -20.17 3.07
CA ALA A 389 -16.18 -19.59 4.41
C ALA A 389 -14.79 -19.58 5.09
N ILE A 390 -13.97 -18.59 4.80
CA ILE A 390 -12.65 -18.40 5.41
C ILE A 390 -12.76 -17.29 6.45
N ALA A 391 -12.26 -17.58 7.67
CA ALA A 391 -12.25 -16.61 8.76
C ALA A 391 -11.36 -15.40 8.37
N ARG A 392 -11.89 -14.20 8.60
CA ARG A 392 -11.16 -12.94 8.41
C ARG A 392 -10.31 -12.67 9.65
N VAL A 393 -9.02 -12.46 9.49
CA VAL A 393 -8.09 -12.10 10.55
C VAL A 393 -7.88 -10.59 10.54
N GLU A 394 -8.35 -9.92 11.60
CA GLU A 394 -8.26 -8.45 11.70
C GLU A 394 -6.85 -7.99 12.09
N ALA A 395 -6.44 -6.87 11.54
CA ALA A 395 -5.25 -6.16 12.00
C ALA A 395 -5.48 -5.65 13.44
N THR A 396 -4.50 -5.85 14.32
CA THR A 396 -4.61 -5.43 15.74
C THR A 396 -3.27 -5.00 16.30
N ALA A 397 -3.33 -4.04 17.25
CA ALA A 397 -2.22 -3.68 18.14
C ALA A 397 -2.15 -4.56 19.39
N GLU A 398 -3.14 -5.43 19.64
CA GLU A 398 -3.10 -6.33 20.80
C GLU A 398 -2.02 -7.39 20.63
N VAL A 399 -1.28 -7.66 21.71
CA VAL A 399 -0.19 -8.61 21.76
C VAL A 399 -0.40 -9.55 22.95
N GLU A 400 -0.27 -10.85 22.71
CA GLU A 400 -0.29 -11.83 23.79
C GLU A 400 0.80 -11.52 24.82
N VAL A 401 0.45 -11.55 26.13
CA VAL A 401 1.38 -11.30 27.22
C VAL A 401 1.75 -12.63 27.87
N VAL A 402 3.05 -12.98 27.85
CA VAL A 402 3.59 -14.21 28.45
C VAL A 402 4.52 -13.88 29.60
N SER A 403 4.58 -14.76 30.59
CA SER A 403 5.41 -14.51 31.80
C SER A 403 6.89 -14.79 31.58
N HIS A 404 7.22 -15.75 30.72
CA HIS A 404 8.59 -16.19 30.41
C HIS A 404 8.67 -16.67 28.97
N ALA A 405 9.86 -16.51 28.35
CA ALA A 405 10.19 -17.23 27.14
C ALA A 405 10.58 -18.66 27.53
N ALA A 406 10.03 -19.67 26.88
CA ALA A 406 10.51 -21.04 27.03
C ALA A 406 11.95 -21.15 26.49
N PRO A 407 12.82 -21.97 27.08
CA PRO A 407 14.17 -22.17 26.57
C PRO A 407 14.16 -22.60 25.10
N GLY A 408 14.82 -21.83 24.22
CA GLY A 408 14.87 -22.10 22.78
C GLY A 408 13.67 -21.56 21.97
N GLU A 409 12.72 -20.87 22.59
CA GLU A 409 11.56 -20.28 21.94
C GLU A 409 11.85 -18.84 21.49
N GLY A 410 12.36 -18.68 20.24
CA GLY A 410 12.49 -17.38 19.58
C GLY A 410 13.63 -16.47 20.09
N VAL A 411 13.55 -15.20 19.74
CA VAL A 411 14.54 -14.15 20.00
C VAL A 411 13.89 -13.04 20.82
N VAL A 412 14.60 -12.53 21.83
CA VAL A 412 14.10 -11.42 22.67
C VAL A 412 14.61 -10.10 22.10
N VAL A 413 13.69 -9.17 21.90
CA VAL A 413 13.96 -7.77 21.54
C VAL A 413 13.45 -6.83 22.64
N GLU A 414 14.07 -5.65 22.77
CA GLU A 414 13.72 -4.64 23.76
C GLU A 414 13.49 -3.28 23.11
N CYS A 415 12.43 -2.59 23.55
CA CYS A 415 12.12 -1.22 23.14
C CYS A 415 12.83 -0.22 24.03
N VAL A 416 13.75 0.55 23.49
CA VAL A 416 14.57 1.53 24.23
C VAL A 416 14.21 2.94 23.79
N GLN A 417 14.09 3.87 24.75
CA GLN A 417 13.88 5.29 24.44
C GLN A 417 15.22 5.95 24.11
N GLU A 418 15.43 6.36 22.85
CA GLU A 418 16.64 7.00 22.38
C GLU A 418 16.30 8.25 21.56
N GLY A 419 16.89 9.40 21.93
CA GLY A 419 16.75 10.64 21.16
C GLY A 419 15.30 11.10 20.90
N GLY A 420 14.38 10.82 21.84
CA GLY A 420 12.96 11.14 21.70
C GLY A 420 12.13 10.09 20.92
N ARG A 421 12.74 9.00 20.48
CA ARG A 421 12.13 7.91 19.73
C ARG A 421 12.24 6.58 20.45
N ILE A 422 11.38 5.62 20.09
CA ILE A 422 11.45 4.24 20.61
C ILE A 422 12.15 3.40 19.55
N ARG A 423 13.41 3.03 19.82
CA ARG A 423 14.17 2.07 19.01
C ARG A 423 14.02 0.67 19.56
N VAL A 424 14.27 -0.33 18.73
CA VAL A 424 14.18 -1.73 19.12
C VAL A 424 15.50 -2.41 18.83
N HIS A 425 16.04 -3.13 19.84
CA HIS A 425 17.31 -3.84 19.73
C HIS A 425 17.14 -5.31 20.16
N VAL A 426 17.95 -6.18 19.59
CA VAL A 426 18.02 -7.57 20.02
C VAL A 426 18.80 -7.64 21.34
N VAL A 427 18.22 -8.33 22.34
CA VAL A 427 18.90 -8.56 23.63
C VAL A 427 19.33 -10.00 23.82
N SER A 428 18.85 -10.94 23.01
CA SER A 428 19.37 -12.32 22.95
C SER A 428 20.83 -12.35 22.50
N ASP A 429 21.57 -13.37 22.93
CA ASP A 429 22.96 -13.55 22.55
C ASP A 429 23.12 -13.97 21.08
N GLY A 430 24.27 -13.63 20.48
CA GLY A 430 24.60 -13.97 19.10
C GLY A 430 24.19 -12.91 18.06
N TYR A 431 23.65 -11.76 18.49
CA TYR A 431 23.26 -10.64 17.64
C TYR A 431 24.07 -9.39 17.92
N ASP A 432 24.26 -8.56 16.89
CA ASP A 432 24.86 -7.24 17.05
C ASP A 432 23.86 -6.27 17.70
N ARG A 433 24.14 -5.89 18.95
CA ARG A 433 23.27 -5.00 19.74
C ARG A 433 23.27 -3.55 19.29
N SER A 434 24.19 -3.16 18.41
CA SER A 434 24.22 -1.82 17.84
C SER A 434 23.23 -1.65 16.68
N TRP A 435 22.74 -2.73 16.12
CA TRP A 435 21.79 -2.70 15.03
C TRP A 435 20.36 -2.52 15.54
N GLY A 436 19.62 -1.64 14.86
CA GLY A 436 18.18 -1.51 15.06
C GLY A 436 17.42 -2.71 14.51
N VAL A 437 16.20 -2.89 15.01
CA VAL A 437 15.29 -3.94 14.54
C VAL A 437 14.06 -3.31 13.93
N GLN A 438 13.75 -3.64 12.68
CA GLN A 438 12.45 -3.33 12.10
C GLN A 438 11.38 -4.11 12.87
N PHE A 439 10.50 -3.36 13.55
CA PHE A 439 9.52 -3.89 14.49
C PHE A 439 8.21 -3.11 14.37
N PRO A 440 7.03 -3.73 14.51
CA PRO A 440 5.75 -3.04 14.39
C PRO A 440 5.63 -1.84 15.32
N LYS A 441 5.30 -0.67 14.74
CA LYS A 441 5.34 0.61 15.47
C LYS A 441 4.26 0.74 16.52
N ASN A 442 3.05 0.31 16.21
CA ASN A 442 1.87 0.45 17.05
C ASN A 442 1.89 -0.38 18.35
N ILE A 443 2.87 -1.28 18.50
CA ILE A 443 3.05 -2.09 19.73
C ILE A 443 4.33 -1.74 20.49
N ARG A 444 5.13 -0.75 20.05
CA ARG A 444 6.34 -0.34 20.75
C ARG A 444 5.99 0.38 22.05
N VAL A 445 6.43 -0.16 23.17
CA VAL A 445 6.28 0.44 24.50
C VAL A 445 7.67 0.59 25.13
N PRO A 446 8.09 1.80 25.56
CA PRO A 446 9.40 2.01 26.17
C PRO A 446 9.67 1.05 27.32
N GLY A 447 10.84 0.40 27.32
CA GLY A 447 11.25 -0.58 28.34
C GLY A 447 10.58 -1.95 28.24
N ALA A 448 9.66 -2.15 27.29
CA ALA A 448 9.04 -3.46 27.11
C ALA A 448 9.92 -4.39 26.31
N ARG A 449 9.87 -5.68 26.68
CA ARG A 449 10.53 -6.78 25.97
C ARG A 449 9.51 -7.63 25.25
N TYR A 450 9.91 -8.12 24.08
CA TYR A 450 9.08 -8.97 23.24
C TYR A 450 9.86 -10.21 22.83
N LEU A 451 9.17 -11.34 22.86
CA LEU A 451 9.62 -12.59 22.24
C LEU A 451 9.11 -12.62 20.82
N VAL A 452 10.00 -12.72 19.84
CA VAL A 452 9.68 -12.85 18.41
C VAL A 452 10.11 -14.21 17.92
N THR A 453 9.38 -14.79 16.96
CA THR A 453 9.70 -16.13 16.45
C THR A 453 11.10 -16.17 15.85
N GLU A 454 11.44 -15.17 15.04
CA GLU A 454 12.69 -15.12 14.29
C GLU A 454 13.13 -13.67 14.07
N VAL A 455 14.44 -13.47 14.01
CA VAL A 455 15.08 -12.22 13.61
C VAL A 455 16.05 -12.52 12.47
N VAL A 456 15.86 -11.85 11.34
CA VAL A 456 16.63 -12.04 10.11
C VAL A 456 17.43 -10.78 9.79
N THR A 457 18.66 -10.94 9.33
CA THR A 457 19.49 -9.84 8.85
C THR A 457 18.90 -9.26 7.56
N SER A 458 18.84 -7.92 7.43
CA SER A 458 18.48 -7.27 6.17
C SER A 458 19.45 -7.63 5.04
N ALA A 459 19.02 -7.52 3.79
CA ALA A 459 19.85 -7.80 2.62
C ALA A 459 21.11 -6.93 2.58
N GLY A 460 21.01 -5.67 2.97
CA GLY A 460 22.13 -4.73 3.09
C GLY A 460 23.03 -4.96 4.31
N GLY A 461 22.65 -5.85 5.25
CA GLY A 461 23.45 -6.21 6.43
C GLY A 461 23.63 -5.11 7.46
N SER A 462 22.71 -4.14 7.55
CA SER A 462 22.82 -2.97 8.43
C SER A 462 21.79 -2.90 9.55
N PHE A 463 20.76 -3.76 9.53
CA PHE A 463 19.72 -3.85 10.55
C PHE A 463 19.09 -5.24 10.55
N TYR A 464 18.27 -5.50 11.57
CA TYR A 464 17.49 -6.72 11.71
C TYR A 464 16.01 -6.50 11.38
N ARG A 465 15.34 -7.59 11.04
CA ARG A 465 13.90 -7.63 10.75
C ARG A 465 13.25 -8.76 11.52
N THR A 466 12.12 -8.50 12.16
CA THR A 466 11.35 -9.53 12.87
C THR A 466 10.47 -10.32 11.91
N ARG A 467 10.26 -11.60 12.20
CA ARG A 467 9.39 -12.50 11.44
C ARG A 467 8.60 -13.42 12.37
N GLY A 468 7.37 -13.71 11.99
CA GLY A 468 6.48 -14.63 12.71
C GLY A 468 5.69 -13.97 13.83
N GLU A 469 5.44 -14.72 14.92
CA GLU A 469 4.64 -14.25 16.05
C GLU A 469 5.43 -13.32 16.96
N ILE A 470 4.72 -12.36 17.58
CA ILE A 470 5.27 -11.43 18.56
C ILE A 470 4.45 -11.57 19.84
N LYS A 471 5.14 -11.83 20.96
CA LYS A 471 4.56 -11.92 22.30
C LYS A 471 5.27 -10.93 23.23
N ARG A 472 4.53 -10.24 24.09
CA ARG A 472 5.11 -9.34 25.07
C ARG A 472 5.51 -10.10 26.32
N LEU A 473 6.74 -9.92 26.79
CA LEU A 473 7.22 -10.45 28.08
C LEU A 473 6.76 -9.53 29.22
N ARG A 474 6.41 -10.12 30.36
CA ARG A 474 6.04 -9.40 31.58
C ARG A 474 7.24 -8.73 32.24
#